data_d501d9ab83fb3a0a5340cf87257c4c5d
#
_entry.id   d501d9ab83fb3a0a5340cf87257c4c5d
#
_cell.length_a   1.000
_cell.length_b   1.000
_cell.length_c   1.000
_cell.angle_alpha   90.00
_cell.angle_beta   90.00
_cell.angle_gamma   90.00
#
_symmetry.space_group_name_H-M   'P 1'
#
loop_
_entity.id
_entity.type
_entity.pdbx_description
1 polymer ?
#
loop_
_entity_poly.entity_id
_entity_poly.type
_entity_poly.pdbx_seq_one_letter_code
_entity_poly.pdbx_strand_id
1 'polypeptide(L)'
;SACGGGGSGSPAAANPAPSTGAGRTVPLPLYGVTVDDVSGLPSITEALSKLSHTPTARIVFDEFQPASSYRQAAVAIHQVSYVMGEILDSQYMNTVSVQGYLDRTSEYLSALGDVVDIWEIGNEINGEWLGKNVDVVAKMSGAYDIAKSQGRTAALTLYYNQDCWSNPSNEIFTWAQSNIPDRMKRGLDYVLVSYYEEDCNKLNPDWNAVFAKLSAMFPNSKLGFGEVGTSNALTKAAYLQRYYALKPPVANYVGGYFWWYFREDMVPYTQPLWSTLNNAISSTP
;
A
#
# COMPACT_ATOMS: atom_id res chain seq x y z
N SER A 1 54.17 37.90 -14.77
CA SER A 1 52.71 38.04 -14.46
C SER A 1 52.02 36.75 -14.76
N ALA A 2 51.69 35.96 -13.77
CA ALA A 2 50.88 34.75 -13.92
C ALA A 2 49.50 35.02 -13.35
N CYS A 3 48.45 34.95 -14.17
CA CYS A 3 47.05 34.92 -13.73
C CYS A 3 46.64 33.50 -13.47
N GLY A 4 46.44 33.16 -12.25
CA GLY A 4 45.83 31.91 -11.84
C GLY A 4 44.32 32.03 -11.91
N GLY A 5 43.66 31.29 -12.77
CA GLY A 5 42.23 31.13 -12.79
C GLY A 5 41.81 30.06 -11.77
N GLY A 6 41.22 30.51 -10.68
CA GLY A 6 40.59 29.59 -9.73
C GLY A 6 39.19 29.20 -10.23
N GLY A 7 39.06 28.00 -10.76
CA GLY A 7 37.74 27.41 -11.02
C GLY A 7 37.09 27.01 -9.73
N SER A 8 36.09 27.76 -9.28
CA SER A 8 35.20 27.35 -8.22
C SER A 8 34.22 26.32 -8.76
N GLY A 9 34.59 25.06 -8.70
CA GLY A 9 33.66 23.97 -8.89
C GLY A 9 32.70 23.95 -7.71
N SER A 10 31.41 24.19 -7.96
CA SER A 10 30.39 23.93 -6.95
C SER A 10 30.49 22.47 -6.52
N PRO A 11 30.50 22.17 -5.21
CA PRO A 11 30.52 20.78 -4.78
C PRO A 11 29.28 20.06 -5.32
N ALA A 12 29.47 18.90 -5.93
CA ALA A 12 28.37 18.05 -6.32
C ALA A 12 27.48 17.81 -5.10
N ALA A 13 26.16 17.98 -5.25
CA ALA A 13 25.25 17.69 -4.15
C ALA A 13 25.52 16.27 -3.68
N ALA A 14 25.86 16.12 -2.39
CA ALA A 14 26.04 14.79 -1.81
C ALA A 14 24.74 14.02 -1.89
N ASN A 15 24.79 12.75 -2.32
CA ASN A 15 23.63 11.88 -2.21
C ASN A 15 23.18 11.88 -0.75
N PRO A 16 21.85 11.99 -0.48
CA PRO A 16 21.37 11.94 0.89
C PRO A 16 21.82 10.62 1.52
N ALA A 17 22.26 10.68 2.77
CA ALA A 17 22.64 9.48 3.52
C ALA A 17 21.45 8.50 3.53
N PRO A 18 21.67 7.18 3.43
CA PRO A 18 20.61 6.21 3.56
C PRO A 18 19.86 6.40 4.87
N SER A 19 18.52 6.31 4.82
CA SER A 19 17.72 6.33 6.03
C SER A 19 18.03 5.12 6.89
N THR A 20 18.37 5.32 8.18
CA THR A 20 18.68 4.26 9.14
C THR A 20 17.56 4.03 10.15
N GLY A 21 16.52 4.91 10.18
CA GLY A 21 15.40 4.78 11.09
C GLY A 21 14.44 3.67 10.67
N ALA A 22 13.94 2.90 11.63
CA ALA A 22 12.75 2.07 11.43
C ALA A 22 11.51 2.98 11.35
N GLY A 23 10.47 2.55 10.62
CA GLY A 23 9.18 3.23 10.63
C GLY A 23 8.53 3.19 12.01
N ARG A 24 7.55 4.06 12.21
CA ARG A 24 6.75 4.07 13.45
C ARG A 24 5.87 2.83 13.51
N THR A 25 5.52 2.40 14.73
CA THR A 25 4.44 1.43 14.93
C THR A 25 3.11 2.15 14.72
N VAL A 26 2.29 1.64 13.82
CA VAL A 26 0.99 2.25 13.51
C VAL A 26 -0.05 1.75 14.52
N PRO A 27 -0.75 2.67 15.24
CA PRO A 27 -1.82 2.28 16.15
C PRO A 27 -2.96 1.56 15.42
N LEU A 28 -3.63 0.66 16.09
CA LEU A 28 -4.76 -0.10 15.57
C LEU A 28 -6.09 0.45 16.12
N PRO A 29 -7.17 0.42 15.33
CA PRO A 29 -7.27 -0.04 13.94
C PRO A 29 -6.61 0.93 12.94
N LEU A 30 -6.36 0.44 11.73
CA LEU A 30 -5.90 1.29 10.63
C LEU A 30 -7.07 2.07 10.05
N TYR A 31 -6.85 3.35 9.75
CA TYR A 31 -7.79 4.20 9.01
C TYR A 31 -7.14 4.55 7.68
N GLY A 32 -7.27 3.66 6.70
CA GLY A 32 -6.52 3.73 5.46
C GLY A 32 -7.18 4.55 4.36
N VAL A 33 -6.35 5.29 3.63
CA VAL A 33 -6.70 5.93 2.37
C VAL A 33 -5.55 5.76 1.38
N THR A 34 -5.83 5.76 0.07
CA THR A 34 -4.82 5.65 -0.96
C THR A 34 -4.58 7.00 -1.61
N VAL A 35 -3.33 7.42 -1.66
CA VAL A 35 -2.85 8.60 -2.37
C VAL A 35 -2.17 8.12 -3.65
N ASP A 36 -2.93 8.06 -4.73
CA ASP A 36 -2.48 7.53 -6.03
C ASP A 36 -1.61 8.51 -6.82
N ASP A 37 -1.69 9.79 -6.46
CA ASP A 37 -0.93 10.87 -7.09
C ASP A 37 -0.67 11.95 -6.03
N VAL A 38 0.56 12.45 -5.96
CA VAL A 38 0.97 13.43 -4.95
C VAL A 38 0.92 14.88 -5.45
N SER A 39 0.45 15.11 -6.65
CA SER A 39 0.22 16.48 -7.14
C SER A 39 -0.87 17.18 -6.30
N GLY A 40 -0.75 18.48 -6.13
CA GLY A 40 -1.64 19.23 -5.24
C GLY A 40 -1.41 18.89 -3.76
N LEU A 41 -0.18 18.66 -3.37
CA LEU A 41 0.22 18.21 -2.04
C LEU A 41 -0.39 19.01 -0.87
N PRO A 42 -0.47 20.35 -0.88
CA PRO A 42 -1.10 21.10 0.21
C PRO A 42 -2.56 20.71 0.46
N SER A 43 -3.33 20.47 -0.61
CA SER A 43 -4.72 20.04 -0.49
C SER A 43 -4.84 18.60 0.01
N ILE A 44 -3.90 17.73 -0.36
CA ILE A 44 -3.83 16.35 0.14
C ILE A 44 -3.56 16.36 1.65
N THR A 45 -2.53 17.06 2.10
CA THR A 45 -2.17 17.13 3.52
C THR A 45 -3.26 17.77 4.35
N GLU A 46 -3.95 18.79 3.83
CA GLU A 46 -5.11 19.38 4.51
C GLU A 46 -6.24 18.36 4.68
N ALA A 47 -6.58 17.64 3.62
CA ALA A 47 -7.64 16.62 3.68
C ALA A 47 -7.31 15.50 4.67
N LEU A 48 -6.05 15.09 4.75
CA LEU A 48 -5.58 14.08 5.71
C LEU A 48 -5.62 14.62 7.15
N SER A 49 -5.12 15.83 7.37
CA SER A 49 -4.98 16.42 8.71
C SER A 49 -6.31 16.71 9.40
N LYS A 50 -7.37 16.92 8.63
CA LYS A 50 -8.70 17.23 9.17
C LYS A 50 -9.53 16.00 9.54
N LEU A 51 -9.11 14.80 9.18
CA LEU A 51 -9.81 13.58 9.57
C LEU A 51 -9.81 13.42 11.10
N SER A 52 -10.92 12.92 11.63
CA SER A 52 -11.12 12.78 13.08
C SER A 52 -10.18 11.79 13.76
N HIS A 53 -9.64 10.83 13.01
CA HIS A 53 -8.57 9.95 13.43
C HIS A 53 -7.38 10.11 12.49
N THR A 54 -6.17 10.01 13.02
CA THR A 54 -4.96 10.02 12.20
C THR A 54 -4.98 8.85 11.22
N PRO A 55 -5.04 9.12 9.91
CA PRO A 55 -5.11 8.06 8.92
C PRO A 55 -3.76 7.41 8.66
N THR A 56 -3.78 6.28 7.96
CA THR A 56 -2.62 5.75 7.25
C THR A 56 -2.81 6.05 5.76
N ALA A 57 -1.91 6.86 5.21
CA ALA A 57 -1.90 7.18 3.79
C ALA A 57 -1.02 6.19 3.04
N ARG A 58 -1.61 5.45 2.11
CA ARG A 58 -0.90 4.56 1.21
C ARG A 58 -0.49 5.36 -0.01
N ILE A 59 0.81 5.62 -0.14
CA ILE A 59 1.35 6.35 -1.29
C ILE A 59 1.72 5.34 -2.37
N VAL A 60 1.16 5.51 -3.56
CA VAL A 60 1.50 4.72 -4.74
C VAL A 60 2.70 5.38 -5.42
N PHE A 61 3.83 4.70 -5.42
CA PHE A 61 5.02 5.19 -6.11
C PHE A 61 4.95 4.80 -7.58
N ASP A 62 4.86 5.80 -8.46
CA ASP A 62 4.69 5.58 -9.88
C ASP A 62 5.86 4.79 -10.49
N GLU A 63 5.54 4.08 -11.54
CA GLU A 63 6.50 3.32 -12.35
C GLU A 63 7.60 4.24 -12.90
N PHE A 64 8.80 3.72 -12.99
CA PHE A 64 9.98 4.38 -13.55
C PHE A 64 10.40 5.70 -12.86
N GLN A 65 9.78 6.05 -11.72
CA GLN A 65 10.15 7.23 -10.96
C GLN A 65 11.19 6.87 -9.89
N PRO A 66 12.24 7.68 -9.70
CA PRO A 66 13.17 7.48 -8.60
C PRO A 66 12.52 7.86 -7.26
N ALA A 67 12.98 7.22 -6.19
CA ALA A 67 12.48 7.49 -4.84
C ALA A 67 12.63 8.96 -4.43
N SER A 68 13.68 9.63 -4.90
CA SER A 68 13.93 11.05 -4.63
C SER A 68 12.79 11.96 -5.10
N SER A 69 12.05 11.56 -6.13
CA SER A 69 10.88 12.30 -6.61
C SER A 69 9.76 12.40 -5.58
N TYR A 70 9.73 11.50 -4.60
CA TYR A 70 8.68 11.45 -3.58
C TYR A 70 9.11 11.99 -2.22
N ARG A 71 10.37 12.40 -2.05
CA ARG A 71 10.88 12.83 -0.74
C ARG A 71 10.04 13.96 -0.14
N GLN A 72 9.79 15.00 -0.90
CA GLN A 72 9.02 16.16 -0.42
C GLN A 72 7.60 15.76 -0.01
N ALA A 73 6.92 14.98 -0.85
CA ALA A 73 5.56 14.54 -0.58
C ALA A 73 5.50 13.59 0.62
N ALA A 74 6.41 12.64 0.70
CA ALA A 74 6.45 11.68 1.80
C ALA A 74 6.71 12.35 3.15
N VAL A 75 7.63 13.31 3.22
CA VAL A 75 7.88 14.10 4.42
C VAL A 75 6.63 14.86 4.86
N ALA A 76 5.96 15.54 3.93
CA ALA A 76 4.75 16.31 4.25
C ALA A 76 3.58 15.42 4.72
N ILE A 77 3.36 14.30 4.04
CA ILE A 77 2.30 13.35 4.41
C ILE A 77 2.60 12.68 5.75
N HIS A 78 3.85 12.33 6.01
CA HIS A 78 4.30 11.76 7.28
C HIS A 78 3.98 12.64 8.49
N GLN A 79 3.93 13.97 8.31
CA GLN A 79 3.62 14.90 9.38
C GLN A 79 2.14 14.87 9.81
N VAL A 80 1.26 14.42 8.93
CA VAL A 80 -0.20 14.45 9.18
C VAL A 80 -0.85 13.07 9.17
N SER A 81 -0.08 12.02 8.85
CA SER A 81 -0.57 10.64 8.77
C SER A 81 0.54 9.64 9.05
N TYR A 82 0.16 8.40 9.33
CA TYR A 82 1.06 7.26 9.12
C TYR A 82 1.16 6.99 7.63
N VAL A 83 2.20 6.30 7.19
CA VAL A 83 2.48 6.11 5.77
C VAL A 83 2.74 4.65 5.44
N MET A 84 1.99 4.13 4.48
CA MET A 84 2.30 2.88 3.81
C MET A 84 2.83 3.20 2.41
N GLY A 85 3.98 2.65 2.06
CA GLY A 85 4.59 2.83 0.75
C GLY A 85 4.30 1.63 -0.14
N GLU A 86 3.62 1.83 -1.26
CA GLU A 86 3.45 0.81 -2.30
C GLU A 86 4.62 0.88 -3.27
N ILE A 87 5.45 -0.15 -3.27
CA ILE A 87 6.69 -0.20 -4.08
C ILE A 87 6.38 -0.07 -5.57
N LEU A 88 5.38 -0.80 -6.06
CA LEU A 88 4.96 -0.76 -7.45
C LEU A 88 3.53 -1.28 -7.58
N ASP A 89 2.70 -0.56 -8.34
CA ASP A 89 1.36 -1.00 -8.67
C ASP A 89 1.40 -2.29 -9.50
N SER A 90 0.46 -3.19 -9.23
CA SER A 90 0.37 -4.50 -9.89
C SER A 90 0.32 -4.41 -11.43
N GLN A 91 -0.28 -3.34 -11.94
CA GLN A 91 -0.39 -3.08 -13.37
C GLN A 91 0.98 -2.98 -14.07
N TYR A 92 2.02 -2.57 -13.33
CA TYR A 92 3.37 -2.36 -13.87
C TYR A 92 4.36 -3.46 -13.52
N MET A 93 3.96 -4.46 -12.74
CA MET A 93 4.85 -5.56 -12.34
C MET A 93 5.47 -6.30 -13.53
N ASN A 94 4.71 -6.50 -14.60
CA ASN A 94 5.21 -7.18 -15.79
C ASN A 94 6.17 -6.32 -16.64
N THR A 95 6.31 -5.04 -16.32
CA THR A 95 7.20 -4.12 -17.06
C THR A 95 8.61 -4.05 -16.48
N VAL A 96 8.85 -4.64 -15.32
CA VAL A 96 10.16 -4.64 -14.65
C VAL A 96 10.68 -6.07 -14.49
N SER A 97 11.99 -6.22 -14.55
CA SER A 97 12.64 -7.51 -14.28
C SER A 97 12.62 -7.82 -12.78
N VAL A 98 12.92 -9.06 -12.42
CA VAL A 98 13.12 -9.46 -11.01
C VAL A 98 14.15 -8.54 -10.36
N GLN A 99 15.34 -8.41 -10.96
CA GLN A 99 16.41 -7.57 -10.41
C GLN A 99 15.99 -6.09 -10.35
N GLY A 100 15.29 -5.61 -11.37
CA GLY A 100 14.77 -4.23 -11.38
C GLY A 100 13.82 -3.95 -10.23
N TYR A 101 12.93 -4.89 -9.91
CA TYR A 101 12.02 -4.75 -8.78
C TYR A 101 12.75 -4.78 -7.43
N LEU A 102 13.74 -5.64 -7.29
CA LEU A 102 14.55 -5.73 -6.07
C LEU A 102 15.43 -4.48 -5.87
N ASP A 103 16.01 -3.96 -6.94
CA ASP A 103 16.78 -2.71 -6.89
C ASP A 103 15.89 -1.53 -6.52
N ARG A 104 14.67 -1.46 -7.09
CA ARG A 104 13.68 -0.45 -6.74
C ARG A 104 13.27 -0.55 -5.27
N THR A 105 13.05 -1.76 -4.77
CA THR A 105 12.73 -1.98 -3.35
C THR A 105 13.84 -1.43 -2.47
N SER A 106 15.08 -1.78 -2.73
CA SER A 106 16.24 -1.28 -1.97
C SER A 106 16.38 0.22 -2.03
N GLU A 107 16.17 0.82 -3.20
CA GLU A 107 16.24 2.28 -3.40
C GLU A 107 15.18 3.00 -2.54
N TYR A 108 13.93 2.56 -2.61
CA TYR A 108 12.82 3.21 -1.88
C TYR A 108 12.96 3.04 -0.37
N LEU A 109 13.35 1.85 0.10
CA LEU A 109 13.57 1.61 1.52
C LEU A 109 14.72 2.47 2.06
N SER A 110 15.78 2.63 1.29
CA SER A 110 16.91 3.47 1.68
C SER A 110 16.55 4.96 1.70
N ALA A 111 15.89 5.45 0.65
CA ALA A 111 15.62 6.89 0.49
C ALA A 111 14.47 7.40 1.38
N LEU A 112 13.47 6.58 1.68
CA LEU A 112 12.24 6.97 2.35
C LEU A 112 11.95 6.21 3.65
N GLY A 113 12.89 5.40 4.12
CA GLY A 113 12.68 4.56 5.29
C GLY A 113 12.37 5.31 6.59
N ASP A 114 12.80 6.56 6.72
CA ASP A 114 12.50 7.43 7.86
C ASP A 114 11.09 8.02 7.83
N VAL A 115 10.41 8.00 6.69
CA VAL A 115 9.09 8.60 6.48
C VAL A 115 8.01 7.62 6.02
N VAL A 116 8.35 6.34 5.93
CA VAL A 116 7.39 5.27 5.61
C VAL A 116 7.37 4.27 6.75
N ASP A 117 6.18 3.95 7.24
CA ASP A 117 5.97 3.09 8.41
C ASP A 117 5.72 1.63 8.03
N ILE A 118 5.03 1.40 6.92
CA ILE A 118 4.67 0.07 6.41
C ILE A 118 5.07 0.01 4.94
N TRP A 119 5.74 -1.07 4.53
CA TRP A 119 6.12 -1.28 3.14
C TRP A 119 5.25 -2.37 2.52
N GLU A 120 4.44 -1.98 1.53
CA GLU A 120 3.69 -2.93 0.70
C GLU A 120 4.64 -3.51 -0.34
N ILE A 121 5.21 -4.67 -0.02
CA ILE A 121 6.28 -5.30 -0.84
C ILE A 121 5.72 -6.05 -2.05
N GLY A 122 4.43 -6.26 -2.10
CA GLY A 122 3.71 -6.82 -3.24
C GLY A 122 2.27 -6.33 -3.23
N ASN A 123 1.78 -5.93 -4.41
CA ASN A 123 0.43 -5.44 -4.62
C ASN A 123 -0.33 -6.37 -5.54
N GLU A 124 -1.51 -6.83 -5.10
CA GLU A 124 -2.38 -7.73 -5.86
C GLU A 124 -1.62 -8.92 -6.48
N ILE A 125 -0.76 -9.50 -5.67
CA ILE A 125 0.34 -10.36 -6.12
C ILE A 125 -0.10 -11.65 -6.83
N ASN A 126 -1.33 -12.12 -6.59
CA ASN A 126 -1.91 -13.27 -7.28
C ASN A 126 -2.66 -12.92 -8.56
N GLY A 127 -2.66 -11.65 -8.97
CA GLY A 127 -3.31 -11.21 -10.20
C GLY A 127 -2.70 -11.86 -11.44
N GLU A 128 -3.55 -12.17 -12.42
CA GLU A 128 -3.13 -12.87 -13.64
C GLU A 128 -2.32 -11.98 -14.60
N TRP A 129 -2.33 -10.67 -14.37
CA TRP A 129 -1.68 -9.66 -15.23
C TRP A 129 -0.25 -9.31 -14.82
N LEU A 130 0.26 -9.86 -13.73
CA LEU A 130 1.56 -9.47 -13.17
C LEU A 130 2.76 -10.07 -13.92
N GLY A 131 2.55 -10.99 -14.86
CA GLY A 131 3.59 -11.65 -15.63
C GLY A 131 3.81 -13.11 -15.23
N LYS A 132 4.96 -13.64 -15.56
CA LYS A 132 5.29 -15.04 -15.27
C LYS A 132 5.32 -15.28 -13.76
N ASN A 133 4.64 -16.33 -13.33
CA ASN A 133 4.50 -16.62 -11.90
C ASN A 133 5.83 -16.82 -11.19
N VAL A 134 6.80 -17.46 -11.82
CA VAL A 134 8.15 -17.64 -11.24
C VAL A 134 8.82 -16.30 -10.95
N ASP A 135 8.63 -15.31 -11.82
CA ASP A 135 9.19 -13.96 -11.63
C ASP A 135 8.43 -13.18 -10.56
N VAL A 136 7.10 -13.32 -10.53
CA VAL A 136 6.25 -12.69 -9.50
C VAL A 136 6.64 -13.18 -8.11
N VAL A 137 6.81 -14.48 -7.94
CA VAL A 137 7.23 -15.08 -6.67
C VAL A 137 8.64 -14.61 -6.25
N ALA A 138 9.57 -14.54 -7.19
CA ALA A 138 10.92 -14.06 -6.93
C ALA A 138 10.94 -12.58 -6.52
N LYS A 139 10.14 -11.73 -7.18
CA LYS A 139 9.97 -10.32 -6.80
C LYS A 139 9.38 -10.18 -5.41
N MET A 140 8.30 -10.88 -5.13
CA MET A 140 7.62 -10.85 -3.84
C MET A 140 8.54 -11.30 -2.70
N SER A 141 9.12 -12.49 -2.81
CA SER A 141 9.94 -13.05 -1.74
C SER A 141 11.26 -12.30 -1.56
N GLY A 142 11.85 -11.83 -2.65
CA GLY A 142 13.06 -11.01 -2.59
C GLY A 142 12.83 -9.65 -1.94
N ALA A 143 11.75 -8.98 -2.28
CA ALA A 143 11.38 -7.71 -1.64
C ALA A 143 11.06 -7.89 -0.15
N TYR A 144 10.36 -8.97 0.20
CA TYR A 144 10.13 -9.33 1.60
C TYR A 144 11.44 -9.52 2.35
N ASP A 145 12.38 -10.28 1.80
CA ASP A 145 13.67 -10.54 2.44
C ASP A 145 14.47 -9.25 2.63
N ILE A 146 14.46 -8.35 1.64
CA ILE A 146 15.10 -7.03 1.75
C ILE A 146 14.50 -6.23 2.90
N ALA A 147 13.17 -6.12 2.95
CA ALA A 147 12.47 -5.36 3.98
C ALA A 147 12.77 -5.92 5.39
N LYS A 148 12.68 -7.23 5.56
CA LYS A 148 12.91 -7.87 6.87
C LYS A 148 14.38 -7.79 7.30
N SER A 149 15.32 -7.91 6.38
CA SER A 149 16.74 -7.75 6.70
C SER A 149 17.11 -6.37 7.21
N GLN A 150 16.30 -5.36 6.88
CA GLN A 150 16.47 -3.99 7.35
C GLN A 150 15.58 -3.65 8.56
N GLY A 151 14.90 -4.64 9.13
CA GLY A 151 13.99 -4.44 10.26
C GLY A 151 12.73 -3.64 9.90
N ARG A 152 12.32 -3.64 8.64
CA ARG A 152 11.15 -2.90 8.17
C ARG A 152 9.87 -3.72 8.33
N THR A 153 8.76 -3.03 8.52
CA THR A 153 7.42 -3.62 8.55
C THR A 153 6.96 -3.91 7.13
N ALA A 154 6.61 -5.16 6.85
CA ALA A 154 6.26 -5.64 5.52
C ALA A 154 4.77 -6.01 5.43
N ALA A 155 4.10 -5.51 4.41
CA ALA A 155 2.73 -5.86 4.05
C ALA A 155 2.71 -6.52 2.67
N LEU A 156 1.78 -7.45 2.51
CA LEU A 156 1.48 -8.08 1.22
C LEU A 156 -0.02 -7.92 0.94
N THR A 157 -0.38 -7.46 -0.25
CA THR A 157 -1.77 -7.35 -0.67
C THR A 157 -2.10 -8.45 -1.67
N LEU A 158 -3.17 -9.19 -1.37
CA LEU A 158 -3.75 -10.22 -2.21
C LEU A 158 -4.99 -9.68 -2.91
N TYR A 159 -5.22 -10.09 -4.16
CA TYR A 159 -6.42 -9.74 -4.92
C TYR A 159 -7.50 -10.81 -4.70
N TYR A 160 -8.62 -10.41 -4.11
CA TYR A 160 -9.75 -11.31 -3.93
C TYR A 160 -10.49 -11.46 -5.25
N ASN A 161 -10.56 -12.67 -5.77
CA ASN A 161 -11.03 -12.95 -7.13
C ASN A 161 -11.89 -14.21 -7.22
N GLN A 162 -12.57 -14.59 -6.15
CA GLN A 162 -13.25 -15.88 -6.04
C GLN A 162 -14.22 -16.17 -7.20
N ASP A 163 -14.85 -15.13 -7.77
CA ASP A 163 -15.84 -15.29 -8.84
C ASP A 163 -15.35 -14.71 -10.18
N CYS A 164 -14.11 -14.32 -10.30
CA CYS A 164 -13.61 -13.60 -11.47
C CYS A 164 -12.21 -14.00 -11.93
N TRP A 165 -11.64 -15.08 -11.40
CA TRP A 165 -10.39 -15.61 -11.94
C TRP A 165 -10.64 -16.31 -13.28
N SER A 166 -9.67 -16.26 -14.19
CA SER A 166 -9.67 -17.03 -15.44
C SER A 166 -8.83 -18.29 -15.31
N ASN A 167 -7.71 -18.19 -14.56
CA ASN A 167 -6.83 -19.31 -14.26
C ASN A 167 -7.04 -19.73 -12.79
N PRO A 168 -7.47 -20.98 -12.52
CA PRO A 168 -7.71 -21.43 -11.14
C PRO A 168 -6.49 -21.39 -10.25
N SER A 169 -5.27 -21.43 -10.80
CA SER A 169 -4.03 -21.29 -10.02
C SER A 169 -3.89 -19.89 -9.41
N ASN A 170 -4.57 -18.87 -9.93
CA ASN A 170 -4.53 -17.50 -9.46
C ASN A 170 -5.68 -17.17 -8.49
N GLU A 171 -6.57 -18.13 -8.20
CA GLU A 171 -7.54 -17.95 -7.13
C GLU A 171 -6.77 -17.63 -5.83
N ILE A 172 -7.24 -16.65 -5.06
CA ILE A 172 -6.51 -16.06 -3.95
C ILE A 172 -5.88 -17.09 -2.99
N PHE A 173 -6.67 -18.05 -2.51
CA PHE A 173 -6.17 -19.02 -1.52
C PHE A 173 -5.31 -20.10 -2.15
N THR A 174 -5.67 -20.56 -3.34
CA THR A 174 -4.88 -21.53 -4.11
C THR A 174 -3.51 -20.95 -4.41
N TRP A 175 -3.47 -19.72 -4.90
CA TRP A 175 -2.20 -19.05 -5.21
C TRP A 175 -1.35 -18.84 -3.97
N ALA A 176 -1.95 -18.32 -2.91
CA ALA A 176 -1.24 -18.03 -1.67
C ALA A 176 -0.64 -19.30 -1.04
N GLN A 177 -1.40 -20.37 -1.00
CA GLN A 177 -0.93 -21.64 -0.47
C GLN A 177 0.22 -22.22 -1.26
N SER A 178 0.17 -22.13 -2.59
CA SER A 178 1.16 -22.74 -3.47
C SER A 178 2.42 -21.90 -3.64
N ASN A 179 2.36 -20.58 -3.47
CA ASN A 179 3.42 -19.67 -3.89
C ASN A 179 4.03 -18.82 -2.78
N ILE A 180 3.34 -18.61 -1.67
CA ILE A 180 3.91 -17.83 -0.57
C ILE A 180 4.76 -18.76 0.30
N PRO A 181 6.07 -18.51 0.43
CA PRO A 181 6.94 -19.32 1.28
C PRO A 181 6.51 -19.30 2.75
N ASP A 182 6.76 -20.39 3.48
CA ASP A 182 6.41 -20.49 4.89
C ASP A 182 6.98 -19.38 5.75
N ARG A 183 8.21 -18.92 5.46
CA ARG A 183 8.82 -17.79 6.19
C ARG A 183 7.99 -16.52 6.07
N MET A 184 7.35 -16.30 4.91
CA MET A 184 6.45 -15.16 4.70
C MET A 184 5.09 -15.37 5.35
N LYS A 185 4.53 -16.58 5.28
CA LYS A 185 3.27 -16.90 5.95
C LYS A 185 3.35 -16.66 7.46
N ARG A 186 4.52 -16.86 8.06
CA ARG A 186 4.77 -16.64 9.49
C ARG A 186 5.32 -15.26 9.82
N GLY A 187 5.94 -14.59 8.85
CA GLY A 187 6.72 -13.39 9.09
C GLY A 187 6.12 -12.09 8.56
N LEU A 188 5.14 -12.13 7.65
CA LEU A 188 4.47 -10.92 7.17
C LEU A 188 3.80 -10.20 8.33
N ASP A 189 4.03 -8.90 8.44
CA ASP A 189 3.42 -8.07 9.49
C ASP A 189 1.97 -7.76 9.18
N TYR A 190 1.65 -7.55 7.90
CA TYR A 190 0.29 -7.32 7.40
C TYR A 190 0.03 -8.18 6.16
N VAL A 191 -1.15 -8.76 6.09
CA VAL A 191 -1.70 -9.35 4.86
C VAL A 191 -3.04 -8.67 4.59
N LEU A 192 -3.12 -8.00 3.46
CA LEU A 192 -4.23 -7.13 3.11
C LEU A 192 -4.92 -7.64 1.85
N VAL A 193 -6.19 -7.29 1.71
CA VAL A 193 -7.02 -7.70 0.57
C VAL A 193 -7.36 -6.50 -0.28
N SER A 194 -7.14 -6.60 -1.58
CA SER A 194 -7.66 -5.69 -2.60
C SER A 194 -8.92 -6.29 -3.19
N TYR A 195 -10.00 -5.49 -3.29
CA TYR A 195 -11.23 -5.97 -3.89
C TYR A 195 -12.08 -4.86 -4.49
N TYR A 196 -12.63 -5.15 -5.66
CA TYR A 196 -13.57 -4.29 -6.38
C TYR A 196 -14.75 -5.15 -6.84
N GLU A 197 -15.92 -4.96 -6.25
CA GLU A 197 -17.11 -5.78 -6.56
C GLU A 197 -17.47 -5.73 -8.04
N GLU A 198 -17.40 -4.56 -8.65
CA GLU A 198 -17.80 -4.38 -10.06
C GLU A 198 -16.86 -5.12 -11.03
N ASP A 199 -15.62 -5.34 -10.64
CA ASP A 199 -14.64 -6.08 -11.44
C ASP A 199 -14.72 -7.60 -11.21
N CYS A 200 -15.55 -8.05 -10.26
CA CYS A 200 -15.70 -9.44 -9.90
C CYS A 200 -17.17 -9.86 -9.84
N ASN A 201 -17.91 -9.61 -10.93
CA ASN A 201 -19.31 -9.99 -11.13
C ASN A 201 -20.26 -9.49 -10.04
N LYS A 202 -19.94 -8.37 -9.41
CA LYS A 202 -20.70 -7.78 -8.30
C LYS A 202 -20.83 -8.70 -7.08
N LEU A 203 -19.93 -9.67 -6.92
CA LEU A 203 -19.92 -10.56 -5.79
C LEU A 203 -19.75 -9.75 -4.50
N ASN A 204 -20.63 -9.97 -3.53
CA ASN A 204 -20.47 -9.48 -2.16
C ASN A 204 -20.05 -10.65 -1.28
N PRO A 205 -18.75 -10.83 -1.01
CA PRO A 205 -18.25 -12.01 -0.32
C PRO A 205 -18.70 -12.09 1.15
N ASP A 206 -18.69 -13.31 1.69
CA ASP A 206 -18.70 -13.51 3.14
C ASP A 206 -17.32 -13.18 3.71
N TRP A 207 -17.13 -11.92 4.07
CA TRP A 207 -15.84 -11.43 4.57
C TRP A 207 -15.44 -12.08 5.89
N ASN A 208 -16.38 -12.50 6.72
CA ASN A 208 -16.07 -13.22 7.94
C ASN A 208 -15.38 -14.56 7.63
N ALA A 209 -15.89 -15.29 6.65
CA ALA A 209 -15.27 -16.54 6.20
C ALA A 209 -13.91 -16.30 5.51
N VAL A 210 -13.80 -15.28 4.69
CA VAL A 210 -12.56 -14.92 4.00
C VAL A 210 -11.45 -14.61 5.01
N PHE A 211 -11.71 -13.74 5.97
CA PHE A 211 -10.70 -13.37 6.96
C PHE A 211 -10.40 -14.48 7.97
N ALA A 212 -11.35 -15.33 8.28
CA ALA A 212 -11.08 -16.54 9.07
C ALA A 212 -10.07 -17.45 8.36
N LYS A 213 -10.23 -17.64 7.06
CA LYS A 213 -9.31 -18.44 6.25
C LYS A 213 -7.93 -17.80 6.13
N LEU A 214 -7.87 -16.48 5.93
CA LEU A 214 -6.61 -15.74 5.92
C LEU A 214 -5.91 -15.82 7.29
N SER A 215 -6.65 -15.71 8.38
CA SER A 215 -6.09 -15.82 9.74
C SER A 215 -5.45 -17.18 9.99
N ALA A 216 -6.04 -18.25 9.48
CA ALA A 216 -5.46 -19.60 9.58
C ALA A 216 -4.18 -19.73 8.75
N MET A 217 -4.12 -19.09 7.57
CA MET A 217 -2.97 -19.15 6.68
C MET A 217 -1.83 -18.23 7.15
N PHE A 218 -2.15 -17.09 7.74
CA PHE A 218 -1.20 -16.07 8.20
C PHE A 218 -1.39 -15.78 9.70
N PRO A 219 -1.05 -16.72 10.57
CA PRO A 219 -1.44 -16.67 11.99
C PRO A 219 -0.80 -15.52 12.77
N ASN A 220 0.31 -14.97 12.29
CA ASN A 220 1.04 -13.90 12.97
C ASN A 220 0.85 -12.54 12.31
N SER A 221 0.08 -12.47 11.22
CA SER A 221 -0.10 -11.23 10.47
C SER A 221 -1.34 -10.49 10.93
N LYS A 222 -1.28 -9.16 10.91
CA LYS A 222 -2.46 -8.30 10.98
C LYS A 222 -3.17 -8.35 9.64
N LEU A 223 -4.50 -8.44 9.65
CA LEU A 223 -5.32 -8.65 8.46
C LEU A 223 -6.28 -7.49 8.25
N GLY A 224 -6.52 -7.14 7.01
CA GLY A 224 -7.46 -6.09 6.65
C GLY A 224 -7.57 -5.90 5.14
N PHE A 225 -8.17 -4.78 4.74
CA PHE A 225 -8.24 -4.39 3.34
C PHE A 225 -7.10 -3.43 3.01
N GLY A 226 -6.40 -3.70 1.92
CA GLY A 226 -5.34 -2.85 1.40
C GLY A 226 -5.78 -1.94 0.26
N GLU A 227 -6.94 -2.25 -0.33
CA GLU A 227 -7.49 -1.47 -1.43
C GLU A 227 -8.95 -1.84 -1.67
N VAL A 228 -9.83 -0.84 -1.66
CA VAL A 228 -11.23 -0.97 -2.05
C VAL A 228 -11.68 0.28 -2.80
N GLY A 229 -12.67 0.14 -3.66
CA GLY A 229 -13.22 1.28 -4.36
C GLY A 229 -14.27 0.90 -5.40
N THR A 230 -14.93 1.91 -5.91
CA THR A 230 -15.80 1.83 -7.09
C THR A 230 -15.71 3.14 -7.86
N SER A 231 -15.74 3.06 -9.18
CA SER A 231 -15.82 4.24 -10.05
C SER A 231 -17.24 4.76 -10.25
N ASN A 232 -18.25 4.00 -9.80
CA ASN A 232 -19.66 4.41 -9.95
C ASN A 232 -20.02 5.52 -8.97
N ALA A 233 -20.10 6.75 -9.45
CA ALA A 233 -20.39 7.92 -8.64
C ALA A 233 -21.69 7.80 -7.82
N LEU A 234 -22.69 7.06 -8.32
CA LEU A 234 -23.99 6.91 -7.65
C LEU A 234 -23.92 5.99 -6.43
N THR A 235 -22.95 5.10 -6.38
CA THR A 235 -22.83 4.09 -5.32
C THR A 235 -21.64 4.29 -4.39
N LYS A 236 -20.76 5.24 -4.68
CA LYS A 236 -19.53 5.48 -3.90
C LYS A 236 -19.79 5.66 -2.41
N ALA A 237 -20.75 6.51 -2.03
CA ALA A 237 -21.05 6.79 -0.63
C ALA A 237 -21.49 5.53 0.13
N ALA A 238 -22.45 4.79 -0.42
CA ALA A 238 -22.96 3.56 0.19
C ALA A 238 -21.89 2.45 0.25
N TYR A 239 -21.08 2.33 -0.81
CA TYR A 239 -19.98 1.37 -0.87
C TYR A 239 -18.93 1.65 0.20
N LEU A 240 -18.51 2.91 0.30
CA LEU A 240 -17.54 3.35 1.29
C LEU A 240 -18.05 3.11 2.72
N GLN A 241 -19.29 3.49 3.02
CA GLN A 241 -19.89 3.27 4.34
C GLN A 241 -19.93 1.78 4.69
N ARG A 242 -20.33 0.94 3.76
CA ARG A 242 -20.42 -0.51 3.96
C ARG A 242 -19.07 -1.14 4.22
N TYR A 243 -18.03 -0.79 3.43
CA TYR A 243 -16.70 -1.37 3.62
C TYR A 243 -16.04 -0.88 4.90
N TYR A 244 -16.06 0.42 5.19
CA TYR A 244 -15.41 0.92 6.41
C TYR A 244 -16.12 0.47 7.71
N ALA A 245 -17.32 -0.05 7.62
CA ALA A 245 -18.05 -0.63 8.74
C ALA A 245 -17.79 -2.14 8.94
N LEU A 246 -17.11 -2.80 8.00
CA LEU A 246 -16.81 -4.23 8.12
C LEU A 246 -15.86 -4.51 9.27
N LYS A 247 -16.21 -5.49 10.10
CA LYS A 247 -15.38 -5.95 11.23
C LYS A 247 -15.46 -7.47 11.34
N PRO A 248 -14.80 -8.22 10.45
CA PRO A 248 -14.72 -9.66 10.59
C PRO A 248 -14.21 -10.07 11.97
N PRO A 249 -14.82 -11.09 12.61
CA PRO A 249 -14.54 -11.45 13.99
C PRO A 249 -13.28 -12.32 14.10
N VAL A 250 -12.16 -11.81 13.66
CA VAL A 250 -10.85 -12.43 13.85
C VAL A 250 -9.98 -11.47 14.68
N ALA A 251 -9.22 -12.03 15.62
CA ALA A 251 -8.50 -11.23 16.61
C ALA A 251 -7.47 -10.28 16.03
N ASN A 252 -6.91 -10.62 14.88
CA ASN A 252 -5.88 -9.86 14.16
C ASN A 252 -6.42 -8.99 13.04
N TYR A 253 -7.74 -8.83 12.91
CA TYR A 253 -8.33 -7.92 11.93
C TYR A 253 -8.12 -6.46 12.36
N VAL A 254 -7.61 -5.63 11.45
CA VAL A 254 -7.19 -4.27 11.76
C VAL A 254 -7.83 -3.20 10.86
N GLY A 255 -8.75 -3.55 9.99
CA GLY A 255 -9.43 -2.59 9.12
C GLY A 255 -8.60 -2.23 7.90
N GLY A 256 -8.21 -0.97 7.79
CA GLY A 256 -7.46 -0.43 6.66
C GLY A 256 -8.37 0.17 5.60
N TYR A 257 -8.88 -0.63 4.68
CA TYR A 257 -9.76 -0.29 3.55
C TYR A 257 -9.08 0.49 2.44
N PHE A 258 -8.26 1.51 2.73
CA PHE A 258 -7.42 2.25 1.79
C PHE A 258 -8.16 2.63 0.51
N TRP A 259 -9.26 3.38 0.67
CA TRP A 259 -10.09 3.83 -0.44
C TRP A 259 -9.22 4.33 -1.60
N TRP A 260 -9.35 3.69 -2.77
CA TRP A 260 -8.47 3.97 -3.92
C TRP A 260 -8.63 5.40 -4.44
N TYR A 261 -9.85 5.89 -4.46
CA TYR A 261 -10.20 7.17 -5.06
C TYR A 261 -10.12 8.35 -4.07
N PHE A 262 -9.36 8.24 -2.98
CA PHE A 262 -9.30 9.29 -1.96
C PHE A 262 -8.95 10.66 -2.57
N ARG A 263 -7.91 10.74 -3.40
CA ARG A 263 -7.49 11.99 -4.04
C ARG A 263 -8.58 12.55 -4.94
N GLU A 264 -9.21 11.72 -5.76
CA GLU A 264 -10.27 12.14 -6.70
C GLU A 264 -11.53 12.59 -5.98
N ASP A 265 -11.95 11.86 -4.96
CA ASP A 265 -13.27 12.00 -4.32
C ASP A 265 -13.25 12.94 -3.11
N MET A 266 -12.11 13.11 -2.44
CA MET A 266 -12.02 13.67 -1.08
C MET A 266 -10.98 14.78 -0.95
N VAL A 267 -10.33 15.16 -2.02
CA VAL A 267 -9.36 16.24 -2.07
C VAL A 267 -9.80 17.25 -3.15
N PRO A 268 -10.07 18.50 -2.76
CA PRO A 268 -9.99 19.07 -1.42
C PRO A 268 -11.05 18.50 -0.45
N TYR A 269 -10.82 18.66 0.86
CA TYR A 269 -11.71 18.12 1.90
C TYR A 269 -13.14 18.66 1.85
N THR A 270 -13.39 19.72 1.11
CA THR A 270 -14.73 20.29 0.88
C THR A 270 -15.61 19.44 -0.04
N GLN A 271 -15.06 18.42 -0.70
CA GLN A 271 -15.86 17.50 -1.50
C GLN A 271 -16.77 16.64 -0.61
N PRO A 272 -18.01 16.33 -1.06
CA PRO A 272 -19.00 15.64 -0.21
C PRO A 272 -18.54 14.29 0.33
N LEU A 273 -17.79 13.51 -0.45
CA LEU A 273 -17.34 12.19 -0.03
C LEU A 273 -16.26 12.23 1.07
N TRP A 274 -15.57 13.36 1.25
CA TRP A 274 -14.67 13.53 2.40
C TRP A 274 -15.44 13.43 3.73
N SER A 275 -16.59 14.10 3.82
CA SER A 275 -17.44 14.02 5.02
C SER A 275 -17.99 12.60 5.22
N THR A 276 -18.35 11.90 4.14
CA THR A 276 -18.77 10.51 4.21
C THR A 276 -17.67 9.62 4.79
N LEU A 277 -16.43 9.79 4.31
CA LEU A 277 -15.28 9.08 4.84
C LEU A 277 -15.04 9.42 6.32
N ASN A 278 -15.03 10.71 6.65
CA ASN A 278 -14.77 11.14 8.02
C ASN A 278 -15.82 10.60 8.99
N ASN A 279 -17.08 10.58 8.60
CA ASN A 279 -18.16 10.00 9.41
C ASN A 279 -17.97 8.48 9.58
N ALA A 280 -17.58 7.77 8.53
CA ALA A 280 -17.31 6.33 8.60
C ALA A 280 -16.14 6.02 9.54
N ILE A 281 -15.08 6.81 9.49
CA ILE A 281 -13.92 6.69 10.39
C ILE A 281 -14.31 7.03 11.84
N SER A 282 -15.07 8.10 12.05
CA SER A 282 -15.47 8.56 13.38
C SER A 282 -16.39 7.59 14.11
N SER A 283 -17.22 6.84 13.38
CA SER A 283 -18.13 5.84 13.96
C SER A 283 -17.45 4.54 14.35
N THR A 284 -16.17 4.40 14.03
CA THR A 284 -15.35 3.24 14.41
C THR A 284 -14.78 3.46 15.80
N PRO A 285 -15.08 2.58 16.79
CA PRO A 285 -14.56 2.74 18.14
C PRO A 285 -13.05 2.54 18.22
#